data_e94526d75b6e48d52a660e8bb3b906fd
#
_entry.id   e94526d75b6e48d52a660e8bb3b906fd
#
_cell.length_a   1.000
_cell.length_b   1.000
_cell.length_c   1.000
_cell.angle_alpha   90.00
_cell.angle_beta   90.00
_cell.angle_gamma   90.00
#
_symmetry.space_group_name_H-M   'P 1'
#
loop_
_entity.id
_entity.type
_entity.pdbx_description
1 polymer ?
#
loop_
_entity_poly.entity_id
_entity_poly.type
_entity_poly.pdbx_seq_one_letter_code
_entity_poly.pdbx_strand_id
1 'polypeptide(L)'
;VFDSTLILITLLVKLGVAASVSSALARSRSFQNLLFEENRSGAHTISLLAWICIPLALGVWVRITVPNFYAADIAFETVIILGVLLGPLSAMAGGALLSAPAMFNHEYLTLPFNLAVALIAGTYGRLVTAEEVWSFSPFVDLSIYRWVRRNLRKPRFDRQILLLVLIVGMEAAREWLHATYPTRLFALVAPTWLIRLAVYACAAMVVGIQLKIWNAIRIEHKLEEQKRLLLEARFDALQRQINPHFLFNTLNSIASLVRFRPEMAREMIVRLANILRSLLKDHDTFVALREELSFTEDYLGIEVVRFGAEKLRVVKDIDPATLEMLVPSMLLQPLIENSIKHGIEPRISGGTITMRSRLRETSMMIEVEDDGVGMGESSQAPGNGGVRKGTGIGMKNVRERLEVLYGEAARFDVMSRPGRGTRVTLEIPVMLNENSDPMLAATPVRAAATGGGGR
;
A
#
# COMPACT_ATOMS: atom_id res chain seq x y z
N VAL A 1 -22.97 -49.99 -12.94
CA VAL A 1 -21.55 -49.60 -13.12
C VAL A 1 -21.54 -48.45 -14.11
N PHE A 2 -21.06 -47.30 -13.74
CA PHE A 2 -20.93 -46.16 -14.65
C PHE A 2 -19.90 -46.46 -15.76
N ASP A 3 -20.21 -46.08 -16.98
CA ASP A 3 -19.24 -46.15 -18.07
C ASP A 3 -18.06 -45.19 -17.80
N SER A 4 -16.84 -45.69 -18.01
CA SER A 4 -15.60 -44.94 -17.81
C SER A 4 -15.58 -43.60 -18.56
N THR A 5 -16.13 -43.60 -19.79
CA THR A 5 -16.25 -42.44 -20.64
C THR A 5 -17.18 -41.38 -20.04
N LEU A 6 -18.34 -41.84 -19.52
CA LEU A 6 -19.31 -40.95 -18.87
C LEU A 6 -18.73 -40.28 -17.60
N ILE A 7 -17.96 -41.04 -16.80
CA ILE A 7 -17.28 -40.50 -15.61
C ILE A 7 -16.31 -39.40 -16.03
N LEU A 8 -15.41 -39.64 -17.01
CA LEU A 8 -14.41 -38.66 -17.45
C LEU A 8 -15.07 -37.38 -18.01
N ILE A 9 -16.14 -37.51 -18.81
CA ILE A 9 -16.91 -36.38 -19.29
C ILE A 9 -17.52 -35.61 -18.11
N THR A 10 -18.11 -36.34 -17.15
CA THR A 10 -18.69 -35.75 -15.94
C THR A 10 -17.64 -34.94 -15.15
N LEU A 11 -16.45 -35.48 -14.96
CA LEU A 11 -15.37 -34.79 -14.26
C LEU A 11 -14.94 -33.50 -14.97
N LEU A 12 -14.81 -33.53 -16.29
CA LEU A 12 -14.45 -32.36 -17.10
C LEU A 12 -15.52 -31.28 -17.01
N VAL A 13 -16.78 -31.66 -17.19
CA VAL A 13 -17.92 -30.71 -17.07
C VAL A 13 -18.02 -30.17 -15.66
N LYS A 14 -17.76 -30.97 -14.62
CA LYS A 14 -17.77 -30.55 -13.21
C LYS A 14 -16.77 -29.42 -12.95
N LEU A 15 -15.56 -29.50 -13.52
CA LEU A 15 -14.57 -28.42 -13.45
C LEU A 15 -15.07 -27.13 -14.09
N GLY A 16 -15.73 -27.23 -15.25
CA GLY A 16 -16.35 -26.11 -15.95
C GLY A 16 -17.48 -25.45 -15.15
N VAL A 17 -18.33 -26.27 -14.53
CA VAL A 17 -19.42 -25.80 -13.65
C VAL A 17 -18.84 -25.06 -12.43
N ALA A 18 -17.84 -25.64 -11.77
CA ALA A 18 -17.20 -25.04 -10.62
C ALA A 18 -16.56 -23.67 -10.96
N ALA A 19 -15.85 -23.59 -12.09
CA ALA A 19 -15.27 -22.35 -12.56
C ALA A 19 -16.32 -21.28 -12.91
N SER A 20 -17.40 -21.71 -13.61
CA SER A 20 -18.46 -20.81 -14.03
C SER A 20 -19.24 -20.23 -12.85
N VAL A 21 -19.65 -21.09 -11.92
CA VAL A 21 -20.39 -20.66 -10.71
C VAL A 21 -19.52 -19.75 -9.85
N SER A 22 -18.27 -20.14 -9.61
CA SER A 22 -17.34 -19.31 -8.81
C SER A 22 -17.07 -17.95 -9.45
N SER A 23 -16.91 -17.91 -10.77
CA SER A 23 -16.73 -16.67 -11.52
C SER A 23 -17.98 -15.80 -11.52
N ALA A 24 -19.17 -16.38 -11.66
CA ALA A 24 -20.44 -15.66 -11.61
C ALA A 24 -20.66 -15.01 -10.23
N LEU A 25 -20.46 -15.75 -9.15
CA LEU A 25 -20.52 -15.22 -7.78
C LEU A 25 -19.50 -14.10 -7.57
N ALA A 26 -18.29 -14.31 -8.04
CA ALA A 26 -17.17 -13.39 -7.90
C ALA A 26 -17.36 -12.05 -8.65
N ARG A 27 -18.25 -11.95 -9.64
CA ARG A 27 -18.62 -10.69 -10.33
C ARG A 27 -19.53 -9.78 -9.50
N SER A 28 -20.21 -10.33 -8.50
CA SER A 28 -21.11 -9.54 -7.65
C SER A 28 -20.34 -8.80 -6.57
N ARG A 29 -20.42 -7.46 -6.57
CA ARG A 29 -19.84 -6.61 -5.52
C ARG A 29 -20.37 -6.94 -4.13
N SER A 30 -21.66 -7.26 -4.02
CA SER A 30 -22.29 -7.67 -2.74
C SER A 30 -21.67 -8.96 -2.22
N PHE A 31 -21.43 -9.94 -3.08
CA PHE A 31 -20.74 -11.19 -2.72
C PHE A 31 -19.29 -10.94 -2.31
N GLN A 32 -18.56 -10.12 -3.06
CA GLN A 32 -17.16 -9.76 -2.73
C GLN A 32 -17.06 -9.11 -1.35
N ASN A 33 -17.91 -8.12 -1.06
CA ASN A 33 -17.92 -7.43 0.23
C ASN A 33 -18.17 -8.42 1.38
N LEU A 34 -19.15 -9.32 1.23
CA LEU A 34 -19.44 -10.35 2.22
C LEU A 34 -18.32 -11.38 2.38
N LEU A 35 -17.66 -11.75 1.27
CA LEU A 35 -16.61 -12.79 1.28
C LEU A 35 -15.31 -12.28 1.91
N PHE A 36 -14.95 -10.98 1.74
CA PHE A 36 -13.66 -10.43 2.19
C PHE A 36 -13.75 -9.65 3.51
N GLU A 37 -14.94 -9.50 4.07
CA GLU A 37 -15.12 -8.88 5.38
C GLU A 37 -14.44 -9.73 6.49
N GLU A 38 -13.53 -9.11 7.25
CA GLU A 38 -12.79 -9.82 8.32
C GLU A 38 -13.64 -10.04 9.57
N ASN A 39 -14.47 -9.05 9.96
CA ASN A 39 -15.35 -9.11 11.14
C ASN A 39 -16.82 -9.20 10.71
N ARG A 40 -17.23 -10.40 10.25
CA ARG A 40 -18.60 -10.64 9.77
C ARG A 40 -19.61 -10.66 10.90
N SER A 41 -20.69 -9.92 10.73
CA SER A 41 -21.88 -10.08 11.56
C SER A 41 -22.61 -11.41 11.24
N GLY A 42 -23.43 -11.90 12.16
CA GLY A 42 -24.25 -13.09 11.91
C GLY A 42 -25.15 -12.95 10.67
N ALA A 43 -25.72 -11.76 10.44
CA ALA A 43 -26.54 -11.48 9.28
C ALA A 43 -25.74 -11.55 7.97
N HIS A 44 -24.51 -11.03 7.93
CA HIS A 44 -23.61 -11.11 6.77
C HIS A 44 -23.17 -12.53 6.49
N THR A 45 -22.94 -13.35 7.52
CA THR A 45 -22.66 -14.78 7.37
C THR A 45 -23.84 -15.53 6.73
N ILE A 46 -25.06 -15.27 7.19
CA ILE A 46 -26.27 -15.88 6.61
C ILE A 46 -26.43 -15.46 5.14
N SER A 47 -26.26 -14.17 4.83
CA SER A 47 -26.32 -13.66 3.46
C SER A 47 -25.28 -14.32 2.56
N LEU A 48 -24.04 -14.49 3.03
CA LEU A 48 -22.99 -15.17 2.27
C LEU A 48 -23.30 -16.64 2.03
N LEU A 49 -23.83 -17.34 3.05
CA LEU A 49 -24.29 -18.72 2.90
C LEU A 49 -25.42 -18.83 1.88
N ALA A 50 -26.39 -17.90 1.89
CA ALA A 50 -27.46 -17.86 0.90
C ALA A 50 -26.91 -17.68 -0.52
N TRP A 51 -25.99 -16.74 -0.74
CA TRP A 51 -25.34 -16.52 -2.03
C TRP A 51 -24.64 -17.76 -2.60
N ILE A 52 -24.00 -18.56 -1.73
CA ILE A 52 -23.26 -19.77 -2.13
C ILE A 52 -24.22 -20.96 -2.23
N CYS A 53 -25.00 -21.21 -1.19
CA CYS A 53 -25.75 -22.48 -1.07
C CYS A 53 -27.00 -22.54 -1.98
N ILE A 54 -27.67 -21.42 -2.27
CA ILE A 54 -28.90 -21.44 -3.10
C ILE A 54 -28.59 -21.95 -4.53
N PRO A 55 -27.65 -21.36 -5.29
CA PRO A 55 -27.37 -21.84 -6.65
C PRO A 55 -26.80 -23.26 -6.65
N LEU A 56 -26.07 -23.66 -5.62
CA LEU A 56 -25.49 -24.99 -5.54
C LEU A 56 -26.50 -26.06 -5.10
N ALA A 57 -27.47 -25.73 -4.26
CA ALA A 57 -28.61 -26.62 -3.95
C ALA A 57 -29.45 -26.89 -5.20
N LEU A 58 -29.60 -25.88 -6.08
CA LEU A 58 -30.19 -26.08 -7.41
C LEU A 58 -29.37 -27.06 -8.26
N GLY A 59 -28.04 -26.99 -8.18
CA GLY A 59 -27.14 -27.96 -8.84
C GLY A 59 -27.36 -29.40 -8.35
N VAL A 60 -27.51 -29.58 -7.03
CA VAL A 60 -27.89 -30.91 -6.44
C VAL A 60 -29.26 -31.35 -6.95
N TRP A 61 -30.22 -30.45 -7.01
CA TRP A 61 -31.57 -30.73 -7.55
C TRP A 61 -31.52 -31.18 -9.01
N VAL A 62 -30.72 -30.47 -9.86
CA VAL A 62 -30.50 -30.86 -11.26
C VAL A 62 -29.89 -32.25 -11.38
N ARG A 63 -28.89 -32.58 -10.56
CA ARG A 63 -28.30 -33.93 -10.52
C ARG A 63 -29.35 -35.02 -10.26
N ILE A 64 -30.33 -34.75 -9.39
CA ILE A 64 -31.37 -35.71 -9.01
C ILE A 64 -32.42 -35.88 -10.10
N THR A 65 -32.78 -34.78 -10.77
CA THR A 65 -33.90 -34.74 -11.71
C THR A 65 -33.50 -35.04 -13.15
N VAL A 66 -32.26 -34.71 -13.54
CA VAL A 66 -31.76 -34.88 -14.91
C VAL A 66 -30.88 -36.14 -14.99
N PRO A 67 -31.31 -37.19 -15.69
CA PRO A 67 -30.53 -38.42 -15.81
C PRO A 67 -29.12 -38.15 -16.39
N ASN A 68 -28.12 -38.79 -15.81
CA ASN A 68 -26.70 -38.72 -16.23
C ASN A 68 -26.05 -37.36 -16.14
N PHE A 69 -26.69 -36.33 -15.55
CA PHE A 69 -26.09 -34.98 -15.38
C PHE A 69 -25.51 -34.80 -13.96
N TYR A 70 -24.55 -35.63 -13.61
CA TYR A 70 -23.91 -35.64 -12.27
C TYR A 70 -22.96 -34.47 -12.01
N ALA A 71 -22.54 -33.77 -13.08
CA ALA A 71 -21.55 -32.69 -13.03
C ALA A 71 -22.05 -31.43 -12.31
N ALA A 72 -23.39 -31.25 -12.21
CA ALA A 72 -23.97 -30.09 -11.54
C ALA A 72 -23.76 -30.10 -10.00
N ASP A 73 -23.48 -31.27 -9.42
CA ASP A 73 -23.30 -31.43 -7.97
C ASP A 73 -21.85 -31.17 -7.57
N ILE A 74 -21.61 -29.99 -7.05
CA ILE A 74 -20.33 -29.59 -6.41
C ILE A 74 -20.54 -29.27 -4.92
N ALA A 75 -21.63 -29.78 -4.32
CA ALA A 75 -21.97 -29.47 -2.94
C ALA A 75 -20.92 -29.96 -1.94
N PHE A 76 -20.37 -31.15 -2.13
CA PHE A 76 -19.35 -31.71 -1.26
C PHE A 76 -18.11 -30.84 -1.17
N GLU A 77 -17.54 -30.45 -2.30
CA GLU A 77 -16.35 -29.62 -2.36
C GLU A 77 -16.61 -28.23 -1.79
N THR A 78 -17.82 -27.74 -1.98
CA THR A 78 -18.22 -26.43 -1.42
C THR A 78 -18.35 -26.49 0.10
N VAL A 79 -18.85 -27.58 0.69
CA VAL A 79 -18.88 -27.75 2.15
C VAL A 79 -17.45 -27.68 2.73
N ILE A 80 -16.46 -28.27 2.05
CA ILE A 80 -15.06 -28.17 2.46
C ILE A 80 -14.60 -26.70 2.44
N ILE A 81 -14.89 -25.98 1.36
CA ILE A 81 -14.53 -24.55 1.23
C ILE A 81 -15.19 -23.70 2.31
N LEU A 82 -16.48 -23.90 2.55
CA LEU A 82 -17.20 -23.22 3.63
C LEU A 82 -16.57 -23.50 4.99
N GLY A 83 -16.16 -24.76 5.25
CA GLY A 83 -15.47 -25.14 6.47
C GLY A 83 -14.16 -24.36 6.65
N VAL A 84 -13.33 -24.38 5.63
CA VAL A 84 -11.99 -23.78 5.69
C VAL A 84 -12.05 -22.24 5.76
N LEU A 85 -13.03 -21.59 5.10
CA LEU A 85 -13.15 -20.14 5.05
C LEU A 85 -14.00 -19.55 6.18
N LEU A 86 -15.10 -20.21 6.57
CA LEU A 86 -16.08 -19.63 7.50
C LEU A 86 -16.09 -20.33 8.87
N GLY A 87 -15.35 -21.42 9.00
CA GLY A 87 -15.31 -22.22 10.21
C GLY A 87 -16.46 -23.21 10.34
N PRO A 88 -16.42 -24.07 11.40
CA PRO A 88 -17.25 -25.28 11.49
C PRO A 88 -18.75 -24.99 11.57
N LEU A 89 -19.19 -24.02 12.36
CA LEU A 89 -20.63 -23.77 12.57
C LEU A 89 -21.31 -23.26 11.29
N SER A 90 -20.70 -22.31 10.60
CA SER A 90 -21.21 -21.78 9.33
C SER A 90 -21.22 -22.84 8.24
N ALA A 91 -20.17 -23.68 8.18
CA ALA A 91 -20.08 -24.78 7.23
C ALA A 91 -21.13 -25.87 7.50
N MET A 92 -21.41 -26.19 8.76
CA MET A 92 -22.47 -27.12 9.11
C MET A 92 -23.84 -26.60 8.66
N ALA A 93 -24.12 -25.31 8.85
CA ALA A 93 -25.36 -24.71 8.34
C ALA A 93 -25.42 -24.78 6.81
N GLY A 94 -24.33 -24.44 6.11
CA GLY A 94 -24.24 -24.58 4.64
C GLY A 94 -24.37 -26.05 4.18
N GLY A 95 -23.70 -26.96 4.85
CA GLY A 95 -23.78 -28.41 4.58
C GLY A 95 -25.19 -28.96 4.75
N ALA A 96 -25.91 -28.50 5.76
CA ALA A 96 -27.33 -28.86 5.95
C ALA A 96 -28.21 -28.34 4.80
N LEU A 97 -28.04 -27.09 4.40
CA LEU A 97 -28.76 -26.51 3.28
C LEU A 97 -28.49 -27.25 1.96
N LEU A 98 -27.23 -27.54 1.67
CA LEU A 98 -26.82 -28.26 0.46
C LEU A 98 -27.28 -29.73 0.45
N SER A 99 -27.50 -30.32 1.62
CA SER A 99 -28.02 -31.71 1.75
C SER A 99 -29.53 -31.81 1.56
N ALA A 100 -30.28 -30.70 1.72
CA ALA A 100 -31.73 -30.75 1.71
C ALA A 100 -32.33 -31.35 0.42
N PRO A 101 -31.88 -30.97 -0.82
CA PRO A 101 -32.43 -31.60 -2.02
C PRO A 101 -32.17 -33.10 -2.09
N ALA A 102 -31.00 -33.57 -1.64
CA ALA A 102 -30.63 -34.98 -1.65
C ALA A 102 -31.49 -35.83 -0.65
N MET A 103 -31.84 -35.22 0.49
CA MET A 103 -32.73 -35.89 1.46
C MET A 103 -34.12 -36.14 0.90
N PHE A 104 -34.67 -35.25 0.06
CA PHE A 104 -35.94 -35.47 -0.62
C PHE A 104 -35.89 -36.65 -1.60
N ASN A 105 -34.69 -37.00 -2.08
CA ASN A 105 -34.45 -38.18 -2.92
C ASN A 105 -33.99 -39.42 -2.16
N HIS A 106 -34.29 -39.52 -0.86
CA HIS A 106 -33.93 -40.63 0.03
C HIS A 106 -32.43 -40.83 0.29
N GLU A 107 -31.56 -39.88 -0.08
CA GLU A 107 -30.12 -39.90 0.20
C GLU A 107 -29.83 -39.42 1.64
N TYR A 108 -30.39 -40.10 2.64
CA TYR A 108 -30.36 -39.62 4.04
C TYR A 108 -28.98 -39.56 4.69
N LEU A 109 -27.97 -40.26 4.16
CA LEU A 109 -26.60 -40.20 4.66
C LEU A 109 -25.86 -38.93 4.20
N THR A 110 -26.39 -38.19 3.21
CA THR A 110 -25.75 -36.93 2.73
C THR A 110 -25.66 -35.89 3.84
N LEU A 111 -26.71 -35.76 4.66
CA LEU A 111 -26.72 -34.77 5.75
C LEU A 111 -25.65 -35.09 6.83
N PRO A 112 -25.64 -36.26 7.51
CA PRO A 112 -24.62 -36.51 8.53
C PRO A 112 -23.21 -36.52 7.96
N PHE A 113 -23.01 -36.94 6.70
CA PHE A 113 -21.73 -36.90 6.03
C PHE A 113 -21.25 -35.46 5.82
N ASN A 114 -22.09 -34.58 5.25
CA ASN A 114 -21.73 -33.17 5.02
C ASN A 114 -21.50 -32.41 6.33
N LEU A 115 -22.21 -32.75 7.41
CA LEU A 115 -21.97 -32.19 8.73
C LEU A 115 -20.59 -32.61 9.28
N ALA A 116 -20.21 -33.88 9.11
CA ALA A 116 -18.89 -34.39 9.50
C ALA A 116 -17.78 -33.69 8.67
N VAL A 117 -17.96 -33.57 7.35
CA VAL A 117 -17.04 -32.84 6.45
C VAL A 117 -16.89 -31.39 6.87
N ALA A 118 -18.01 -30.72 7.15
CA ALA A 118 -18.01 -29.31 7.61
C ALA A 118 -17.24 -29.13 8.93
N LEU A 119 -17.44 -30.06 9.88
CA LEU A 119 -16.74 -30.05 11.17
C LEU A 119 -15.23 -30.21 10.98
N ILE A 120 -14.83 -31.23 10.21
CA ILE A 120 -13.41 -31.55 9.98
C ILE A 120 -12.72 -30.40 9.19
N ALA A 121 -13.33 -29.95 8.09
CA ALA A 121 -12.79 -28.86 7.29
C ALA A 121 -12.76 -27.55 8.08
N GLY A 122 -13.77 -27.29 8.91
CA GLY A 122 -13.83 -26.09 9.74
C GLY A 122 -12.84 -26.10 10.90
N THR A 123 -12.54 -27.24 11.49
CA THR A 123 -11.47 -27.39 12.49
C THR A 123 -10.10 -27.19 11.85
N TYR A 124 -9.87 -27.73 10.66
CA TYR A 124 -8.67 -27.47 9.88
C TYR A 124 -8.51 -25.97 9.60
N GLY A 125 -9.56 -25.27 9.14
CA GLY A 125 -9.52 -23.84 8.85
C GLY A 125 -9.15 -22.96 10.06
N ARG A 126 -9.42 -23.42 11.30
CA ARG A 126 -9.00 -22.73 12.52
C ARG A 126 -7.53 -22.96 12.88
N LEU A 127 -6.92 -24.04 12.41
CA LEU A 127 -5.53 -24.41 12.68
C LEU A 127 -4.54 -23.81 11.67
N VAL A 128 -5.05 -23.30 10.56
CA VAL A 128 -4.27 -22.81 9.43
C VAL A 128 -4.52 -21.32 9.23
N THR A 129 -3.50 -20.58 8.80
CA THR A 129 -3.66 -19.15 8.50
C THR A 129 -4.51 -18.92 7.26
N ALA A 130 -5.29 -17.84 7.24
CA ALA A 130 -6.13 -17.52 6.09
C ALA A 130 -5.31 -17.41 4.78
N GLU A 131 -4.06 -16.93 4.85
CA GLU A 131 -3.19 -16.82 3.68
C GLU A 131 -2.77 -18.17 3.10
N GLU A 132 -2.50 -19.15 3.97
CA GLU A 132 -2.19 -20.52 3.53
C GLU A 132 -3.40 -21.17 2.83
N VAL A 133 -4.62 -20.90 3.31
CA VAL A 133 -5.86 -21.37 2.67
C VAL A 133 -6.05 -20.73 1.30
N TRP A 134 -5.93 -19.43 1.21
CA TRP A 134 -6.11 -18.70 -0.06
C TRP A 134 -5.03 -19.04 -1.09
N SER A 135 -3.84 -19.43 -0.66
CA SER A 135 -2.74 -19.84 -1.53
C SER A 135 -2.85 -21.28 -2.02
N PHE A 136 -3.85 -22.06 -1.56
CA PHE A 136 -4.02 -23.46 -1.95
C PHE A 136 -4.12 -23.63 -3.47
N SER A 137 -3.25 -24.49 -3.99
CA SER A 137 -3.19 -24.81 -5.41
C SER A 137 -2.75 -26.25 -5.61
N PRO A 138 -3.66 -27.17 -5.93
CA PRO A 138 -3.34 -28.60 -6.04
C PRO A 138 -2.42 -28.94 -7.23
N PHE A 139 -2.28 -28.05 -8.23
CA PHE A 139 -1.55 -28.36 -9.46
C PHE A 139 -0.58 -27.28 -9.98
N VAL A 140 -0.67 -26.03 -9.55
CA VAL A 140 0.18 -24.95 -10.09
C VAL A 140 1.54 -24.89 -9.42
N ASP A 141 1.67 -25.40 -8.20
CA ASP A 141 2.95 -25.55 -7.49
C ASP A 141 3.60 -26.94 -7.66
N LEU A 142 3.15 -27.72 -8.62
CA LEU A 142 3.85 -28.91 -9.14
C LEU A 142 5.19 -28.58 -9.84
N SER A 143 5.73 -27.40 -9.65
CA SER A 143 7.16 -27.21 -9.75
C SER A 143 7.80 -27.95 -8.55
N ILE A 144 7.85 -29.28 -8.69
CA ILE A 144 8.62 -30.19 -7.82
C ILE A 144 9.99 -29.57 -7.53
N TYR A 145 10.58 -28.89 -8.50
CA TYR A 145 11.82 -28.16 -8.38
C TYR A 145 11.75 -27.00 -7.37
N ARG A 146 10.69 -26.16 -7.36
CA ARG A 146 10.55 -25.06 -6.39
C ARG A 146 10.26 -25.59 -4.99
N TRP A 147 9.44 -26.64 -4.89
CA TRP A 147 9.13 -27.30 -3.62
C TRP A 147 10.38 -27.96 -3.02
N VAL A 148 11.14 -28.74 -3.83
CA VAL A 148 12.41 -29.37 -3.41
C VAL A 148 13.43 -28.31 -3.01
N ARG A 149 13.64 -27.27 -3.81
CA ARG A 149 14.58 -26.19 -3.50
C ARG A 149 14.22 -25.42 -2.23
N ARG A 150 12.93 -25.22 -1.96
CA ARG A 150 12.45 -24.52 -0.75
C ARG A 150 12.56 -25.41 0.49
N ASN A 151 12.22 -26.69 0.38
CA ASN A 151 12.24 -27.63 1.52
C ASN A 151 13.62 -28.19 1.85
N LEU A 152 14.55 -28.28 0.89
CA LEU A 152 15.95 -28.67 1.18
C LEU A 152 16.69 -27.63 2.05
N ARG A 153 16.35 -26.35 1.94
CA ARG A 153 17.00 -25.29 2.72
C ARG A 153 16.39 -25.04 4.10
N LYS A 154 15.08 -25.27 4.27
CA LYS A 154 14.39 -25.21 5.57
C LYS A 154 13.18 -26.14 5.49
N PRO A 155 13.22 -27.33 6.10
CA PRO A 155 12.08 -28.25 6.11
C PRO A 155 10.93 -27.59 6.89
N ARG A 156 9.99 -26.99 6.17
CA ARG A 156 8.72 -26.56 6.73
C ARG A 156 7.66 -27.50 6.20
N PHE A 157 6.90 -28.09 7.11
CA PHE A 157 5.73 -28.88 6.76
C PHE A 157 4.73 -27.97 6.07
N ASP A 158 4.53 -28.19 4.76
CA ASP A 158 3.60 -27.38 3.97
C ASP A 158 2.16 -27.83 4.34
N ARG A 159 1.47 -27.00 5.10
CA ARG A 159 0.11 -27.27 5.56
C ARG A 159 -0.90 -27.41 4.41
N GLN A 160 -0.58 -26.94 3.21
CA GLN A 160 -1.39 -27.15 2.01
C GLN A 160 -1.51 -28.64 1.65
N ILE A 161 -0.48 -29.43 1.92
CA ILE A 161 -0.52 -30.89 1.73
C ILE A 161 -1.59 -31.51 2.63
N LEU A 162 -1.77 -30.97 3.84
CA LEU A 162 -2.77 -31.45 4.78
C LEU A 162 -4.20 -31.24 4.24
N LEU A 163 -4.45 -30.10 3.57
CA LEU A 163 -5.74 -29.85 2.91
C LEU A 163 -5.98 -30.81 1.75
N LEU A 164 -4.95 -31.10 0.94
CA LEU A 164 -5.05 -32.09 -0.13
C LEU A 164 -5.36 -33.48 0.42
N VAL A 165 -4.65 -33.92 1.45
CA VAL A 165 -4.89 -35.22 2.14
C VAL A 165 -6.30 -35.28 2.72
N LEU A 166 -6.76 -34.18 3.30
CA LEU A 166 -8.12 -34.06 3.85
C LEU A 166 -9.18 -34.20 2.75
N ILE A 167 -9.03 -33.51 1.61
CA ILE A 167 -9.98 -33.62 0.48
C ILE A 167 -10.01 -35.02 -0.06
N VAL A 168 -8.87 -35.65 -0.31
CA VAL A 168 -8.74 -37.01 -0.83
C VAL A 168 -9.29 -38.03 0.16
N GLY A 169 -8.98 -37.86 1.44
CA GLY A 169 -9.47 -38.76 2.50
C GLY A 169 -11.00 -38.71 2.66
N MET A 170 -11.59 -37.51 2.58
CA MET A 170 -13.05 -37.34 2.64
C MET A 170 -13.73 -37.91 1.39
N GLU A 171 -13.16 -37.72 0.20
CA GLU A 171 -13.70 -38.32 -1.03
C GLU A 171 -13.62 -39.87 -0.98
N ALA A 172 -12.53 -40.39 -0.49
CA ALA A 172 -12.39 -41.85 -0.28
C ALA A 172 -13.41 -42.37 0.73
N ALA A 173 -13.66 -41.67 1.83
CA ALA A 173 -14.71 -41.99 2.78
C ALA A 173 -16.12 -41.96 2.17
N ARG A 174 -16.37 -40.98 1.30
CA ARG A 174 -17.63 -40.84 0.55
C ARG A 174 -17.85 -42.03 -0.40
N GLU A 175 -16.82 -42.43 -1.14
CA GLU A 175 -16.85 -43.58 -2.04
C GLU A 175 -17.10 -44.87 -1.25
N TRP A 176 -16.42 -45.05 -0.13
CA TRP A 176 -16.60 -46.23 0.75
C TRP A 176 -18.03 -46.32 1.34
N LEU A 177 -18.57 -45.22 1.84
CA LEU A 177 -19.95 -45.15 2.34
C LEU A 177 -20.98 -45.44 1.25
N HIS A 178 -20.78 -44.89 0.05
CA HIS A 178 -21.65 -45.18 -1.10
C HIS A 178 -21.58 -46.68 -1.47
N ALA A 179 -20.40 -47.29 -1.47
CA ALA A 179 -20.27 -48.71 -1.76
C ALA A 179 -21.03 -49.58 -0.75
N THR A 180 -21.12 -49.12 0.51
CA THR A 180 -21.86 -49.82 1.59
C THR A 180 -23.35 -49.48 1.53
N TYR A 181 -23.75 -48.28 1.19
CA TYR A 181 -25.12 -47.75 1.18
C TYR A 181 -25.47 -47.01 -0.12
N PRO A 182 -25.56 -47.70 -1.28
CA PRO A 182 -25.59 -47.04 -2.61
C PRO A 182 -26.79 -46.09 -2.83
N THR A 183 -27.93 -46.35 -2.17
CA THR A 183 -29.15 -45.53 -2.31
C THR A 183 -29.23 -44.39 -1.32
N ARG A 184 -28.33 -44.30 -0.33
CA ARG A 184 -28.41 -43.35 0.79
C ARG A 184 -27.42 -42.21 0.72
N LEU A 185 -26.39 -42.33 -0.10
CA LEU A 185 -25.36 -41.31 -0.34
C LEU A 185 -24.90 -41.44 -1.79
N PHE A 186 -24.85 -40.33 -2.49
CA PHE A 186 -24.33 -40.30 -3.86
C PHE A 186 -22.80 -40.16 -3.89
N ALA A 187 -22.11 -40.99 -4.66
CA ALA A 187 -20.71 -40.82 -5.07
C ALA A 187 -20.48 -41.41 -6.46
N LEU A 188 -19.49 -40.88 -7.18
CA LEU A 188 -19.04 -41.46 -8.45
C LEU A 188 -18.11 -42.62 -8.18
N VAL A 189 -18.62 -43.84 -8.39
CA VAL A 189 -17.85 -45.08 -8.18
C VAL A 189 -16.99 -45.35 -9.42
N ALA A 190 -15.70 -45.35 -9.21
CA ALA A 190 -14.73 -45.58 -10.28
C ALA A 190 -14.53 -47.09 -10.55
N PRO A 191 -14.66 -47.54 -11.81
CA PRO A 191 -14.45 -48.94 -12.17
C PRO A 191 -12.97 -49.36 -12.16
N THR A 192 -12.04 -48.41 -12.30
CA THR A 192 -10.60 -48.66 -12.31
C THR A 192 -9.85 -47.71 -11.37
N TRP A 193 -8.64 -48.10 -10.96
CA TRP A 193 -7.83 -47.27 -10.07
C TRP A 193 -7.41 -45.94 -10.73
N LEU A 194 -7.22 -45.89 -12.06
CA LEU A 194 -6.91 -44.64 -12.80
C LEU A 194 -8.07 -43.66 -12.75
N ILE A 195 -9.31 -44.16 -12.94
CA ILE A 195 -10.52 -43.30 -12.86
C ILE A 195 -10.75 -42.83 -11.43
N ARG A 196 -10.45 -43.68 -10.43
CA ARG A 196 -10.51 -43.28 -9.02
C ARG A 196 -9.54 -42.16 -8.71
N LEU A 197 -8.31 -42.22 -9.22
CA LEU A 197 -7.34 -41.18 -9.09
C LEU A 197 -7.85 -39.89 -9.76
N ALA A 198 -8.48 -39.98 -10.94
CA ALA A 198 -9.07 -38.83 -11.64
C ALA A 198 -10.24 -38.21 -10.85
N VAL A 199 -11.09 -39.01 -10.15
CA VAL A 199 -12.16 -38.50 -9.29
C VAL A 199 -11.57 -37.70 -8.12
N TYR A 200 -10.57 -38.26 -7.43
CA TYR A 200 -9.91 -37.60 -6.31
C TYR A 200 -9.17 -36.32 -6.73
N ALA A 201 -8.48 -36.36 -7.88
CA ALA A 201 -7.83 -35.22 -8.48
C ALA A 201 -8.85 -34.12 -8.85
N CYS A 202 -10.00 -34.52 -9.43
CA CYS A 202 -11.08 -33.60 -9.77
C CYS A 202 -11.65 -32.90 -8.53
N ALA A 203 -11.91 -33.63 -7.43
CA ALA A 203 -12.38 -33.02 -6.19
C ALA A 203 -11.39 -31.96 -5.65
N ALA A 204 -10.09 -32.28 -5.66
CA ALA A 204 -9.05 -31.34 -5.28
C ALA A 204 -8.99 -30.12 -6.24
N MET A 205 -9.14 -30.34 -7.54
CA MET A 205 -9.17 -29.27 -8.55
C MET A 205 -10.39 -28.36 -8.40
N VAL A 206 -11.57 -28.90 -8.12
CA VAL A 206 -12.79 -28.10 -7.88
C VAL A 206 -12.58 -27.16 -6.70
N VAL A 207 -12.07 -27.66 -5.57
CA VAL A 207 -11.73 -26.82 -4.40
C VAL A 207 -10.67 -25.77 -4.78
N GLY A 208 -9.61 -26.18 -5.48
CA GLY A 208 -8.52 -25.30 -5.88
C GLY A 208 -8.95 -24.19 -6.88
N ILE A 209 -9.78 -24.52 -7.87
CA ILE A 209 -10.32 -23.55 -8.85
C ILE A 209 -11.15 -22.49 -8.15
N GLN A 210 -12.08 -22.89 -7.28
CA GLN A 210 -12.94 -21.98 -6.53
C GLN A 210 -12.11 -21.03 -5.65
N LEU A 211 -11.17 -21.57 -4.86
CA LEU A 211 -10.29 -20.76 -4.03
C LEU A 211 -9.41 -19.83 -4.86
N LYS A 212 -8.88 -20.28 -5.99
CA LYS A 212 -8.05 -19.42 -6.87
C LYS A 212 -8.81 -18.29 -7.49
N ILE A 213 -10.02 -18.52 -8.02
CA ILE A 213 -10.86 -17.47 -8.60
C ILE A 213 -11.14 -16.41 -7.53
N TRP A 214 -11.56 -16.82 -6.34
CA TRP A 214 -11.89 -15.89 -5.26
C TRP A 214 -10.64 -15.19 -4.69
N ASN A 215 -9.50 -15.88 -4.62
CA ASN A 215 -8.24 -15.25 -4.19
C ASN A 215 -7.72 -14.22 -5.19
N ALA A 216 -7.87 -14.46 -6.49
CA ALA A 216 -7.49 -13.48 -7.51
C ALA A 216 -8.23 -12.15 -7.31
N ILE A 217 -9.55 -12.21 -7.08
CA ILE A 217 -10.37 -11.02 -6.83
C ILE A 217 -10.03 -10.38 -5.46
N ARG A 218 -9.76 -11.21 -4.44
CA ARG A 218 -9.29 -10.71 -3.13
C ARG A 218 -8.00 -9.90 -3.26
N ILE A 219 -7.05 -10.38 -4.05
CA ILE A 219 -5.77 -9.69 -4.30
C ILE A 219 -6.01 -8.38 -5.05
N GLU A 220 -6.88 -8.41 -6.07
CA GLU A 220 -7.25 -7.21 -6.83
C GLU A 220 -7.88 -6.15 -5.93
N HIS A 221 -8.86 -6.55 -5.09
CA HIS A 221 -9.51 -5.64 -4.13
C HIS A 221 -8.52 -5.05 -3.11
N LYS A 222 -7.61 -5.88 -2.54
CA LYS A 222 -6.55 -5.41 -1.64
C LYS A 222 -5.59 -4.42 -2.34
N LEU A 223 -5.26 -4.68 -3.60
CA LEU A 223 -4.40 -3.80 -4.37
C LEU A 223 -5.06 -2.44 -4.65
N GLU A 224 -6.35 -2.43 -4.97
CA GLU A 224 -7.12 -1.19 -5.15
C GLU A 224 -7.19 -0.37 -3.85
N GLU A 225 -7.44 -1.03 -2.72
CA GLU A 225 -7.43 -0.39 -1.40
C GLU A 225 -6.08 0.20 -1.04
N GLN A 226 -4.98 -0.54 -1.28
CA GLN A 226 -3.63 -0.03 -1.07
C GLN A 226 -3.29 1.17 -1.96
N LYS A 227 -3.72 1.13 -3.24
CA LYS A 227 -3.55 2.28 -4.15
C LYS A 227 -4.32 3.51 -3.65
N ARG A 228 -5.54 3.31 -3.18
CA ARG A 228 -6.36 4.40 -2.61
C ARG A 228 -5.70 5.01 -1.38
N LEU A 229 -5.27 4.19 -0.42
CA LEU A 229 -4.59 4.66 0.79
C LEU A 229 -3.28 5.38 0.46
N LEU A 230 -2.53 4.89 -0.54
CA LEU A 230 -1.32 5.55 -1.02
C LEU A 230 -1.62 6.93 -1.62
N LEU A 231 -2.69 7.05 -2.42
CA LEU A 231 -3.13 8.33 -2.98
C LEU A 231 -3.60 9.31 -1.90
N GLU A 232 -4.36 8.84 -0.92
CA GLU A 232 -4.78 9.63 0.24
C GLU A 232 -3.57 10.13 1.04
N ALA A 233 -2.60 9.24 1.34
CA ALA A 233 -1.39 9.62 2.04
C ALA A 233 -0.52 10.63 1.24
N ARG A 234 -0.43 10.47 -0.09
CA ARG A 234 0.25 11.45 -0.96
C ARG A 234 -0.47 12.79 -0.97
N PHE A 235 -1.80 12.78 -1.03
CA PHE A 235 -2.60 14.00 -0.98
C PHE A 235 -2.44 14.73 0.35
N ASP A 236 -2.46 14.02 1.48
CA ASP A 236 -2.22 14.60 2.80
C ASP A 236 -0.80 15.17 2.94
N ALA A 237 0.20 14.48 2.37
CA ALA A 237 1.57 14.97 2.35
C ALA A 237 1.70 16.28 1.53
N LEU A 238 1.06 16.34 0.35
CA LEU A 238 0.98 17.54 -0.47
C LEU A 238 0.28 18.70 0.24
N GLN A 239 -0.86 18.44 0.92
CA GLN A 239 -1.56 19.47 1.69
C GLN A 239 -0.71 20.04 2.83
N ARG A 240 0.13 19.22 3.47
CA ARG A 240 1.04 19.68 4.54
C ARG A 240 2.20 20.52 4.01
N GLN A 241 2.62 20.36 2.75
CA GLN A 241 3.64 21.19 2.11
C GLN A 241 3.14 22.62 1.82
N ILE A 242 1.84 22.77 1.58
CA ILE A 242 1.22 24.10 1.46
C ILE A 242 0.86 24.53 2.88
N ASN A 243 1.58 25.50 3.45
CA ASN A 243 1.23 26.09 4.75
C ASN A 243 -0.16 26.76 4.63
N PRO A 244 -1.26 26.17 5.17
CA PRO A 244 -2.61 26.73 4.99
C PRO A 244 -2.74 28.14 5.57
N HIS A 245 -2.04 28.40 6.65
CA HIS A 245 -2.04 29.70 7.30
C HIS A 245 -1.39 30.80 6.42
N PHE A 246 -0.28 30.46 5.72
CA PHE A 246 0.33 31.35 4.74
C PHE A 246 -0.65 31.67 3.60
N LEU A 247 -1.32 30.63 3.06
CA LEU A 247 -2.28 30.81 1.98
C LEU A 247 -3.46 31.69 2.38
N PHE A 248 -4.08 31.45 3.52
CA PHE A 248 -5.18 32.27 4.03
C PHE A 248 -4.75 33.73 4.27
N ASN A 249 -3.58 33.95 4.87
CA ASN A 249 -3.06 35.27 5.13
C ASN A 249 -2.75 36.02 3.83
N THR A 250 -2.20 35.33 2.84
CA THR A 250 -1.92 35.91 1.52
C THR A 250 -3.21 36.32 0.81
N LEU A 251 -4.23 35.43 0.80
CA LEU A 251 -5.54 35.75 0.20
C LEU A 251 -6.23 36.94 0.91
N ASN A 252 -6.16 37.00 2.23
CA ASN A 252 -6.70 38.14 2.97
C ASN A 252 -5.97 39.44 2.65
N SER A 253 -4.64 39.39 2.52
CA SER A 253 -3.84 40.56 2.12
C SER A 253 -4.19 40.99 0.71
N ILE A 254 -4.31 40.09 -0.24
CA ILE A 254 -4.74 40.38 -1.62
C ILE A 254 -6.14 41.03 -1.58
N ALA A 255 -7.10 40.43 -0.86
CA ALA A 255 -8.45 40.99 -0.78
C ALA A 255 -8.49 42.41 -0.23
N SER A 256 -7.65 42.72 0.76
CA SER A 256 -7.53 44.09 1.31
C SER A 256 -6.90 45.11 0.32
N LEU A 257 -5.98 44.63 -0.52
CA LEU A 257 -5.24 45.49 -1.47
C LEU A 257 -6.00 45.73 -2.78
N VAL A 258 -6.88 44.83 -3.20
CA VAL A 258 -7.60 44.92 -4.49
C VAL A 258 -8.27 46.28 -4.67
N ARG A 259 -8.80 46.86 -3.61
CA ARG A 259 -9.54 48.12 -3.67
C ARG A 259 -8.63 49.38 -3.67
N PHE A 260 -7.50 49.31 -2.96
CA PHE A 260 -6.66 50.48 -2.69
C PHE A 260 -5.32 50.47 -3.44
N ARG A 261 -4.80 49.28 -3.74
CA ARG A 261 -3.51 49.08 -4.46
C ARG A 261 -3.61 47.89 -5.42
N PRO A 262 -4.40 47.99 -6.50
CA PRO A 262 -4.71 46.87 -7.37
C PRO A 262 -3.46 46.24 -8.05
N GLU A 263 -2.43 47.06 -8.37
CA GLU A 263 -1.20 46.55 -8.96
C GLU A 263 -0.42 45.64 -7.98
N MET A 264 -0.36 46.00 -6.69
CA MET A 264 0.27 45.15 -5.67
C MET A 264 -0.53 43.87 -5.46
N ALA A 265 -1.86 43.96 -5.49
CA ALA A 265 -2.71 42.76 -5.39
C ALA A 265 -2.47 41.83 -6.58
N ARG A 266 -2.35 42.36 -7.80
CA ARG A 266 -2.02 41.58 -9.00
C ARG A 266 -0.64 40.94 -8.90
N GLU A 267 0.37 41.65 -8.43
CA GLU A 267 1.71 41.11 -8.22
C GLU A 267 1.68 39.94 -7.20
N MET A 268 0.99 40.12 -6.08
CA MET A 268 0.81 39.03 -5.08
C MET A 268 0.12 37.79 -5.66
N ILE A 269 -0.89 37.96 -6.53
CA ILE A 269 -1.57 36.82 -7.19
C ILE A 269 -0.58 36.09 -8.10
N VAL A 270 0.23 36.80 -8.87
CA VAL A 270 1.24 36.20 -9.76
C VAL A 270 2.26 35.40 -8.94
N ARG A 271 2.81 36.00 -7.88
CA ARG A 271 3.77 35.35 -7.00
C ARG A 271 3.16 34.10 -6.33
N LEU A 272 1.92 34.21 -5.84
CA LEU A 272 1.21 33.08 -5.25
C LEU A 272 1.01 31.95 -6.27
N ALA A 273 0.63 32.28 -7.50
CA ALA A 273 0.48 31.30 -8.58
C ALA A 273 1.81 30.60 -8.92
N ASN A 274 2.95 31.32 -8.88
CA ASN A 274 4.28 30.74 -9.08
C ASN A 274 4.65 29.78 -7.96
N ILE A 275 4.41 30.16 -6.70
CA ILE A 275 4.63 29.29 -5.53
C ILE A 275 3.81 28.00 -5.66
N LEU A 276 2.50 28.11 -5.94
CA LEU A 276 1.63 26.95 -6.09
C LEU A 276 2.07 26.05 -7.24
N ARG A 277 2.46 26.64 -8.37
CA ARG A 277 2.98 25.88 -9.53
C ARG A 277 4.28 25.16 -9.18
N SER A 278 5.18 25.79 -8.45
CA SER A 278 6.41 25.18 -7.98
C SER A 278 6.13 24.02 -7.04
N LEU A 279 5.23 24.16 -6.06
CA LEU A 279 4.85 23.11 -5.11
C LEU A 279 4.15 21.91 -5.76
N LEU A 280 3.45 22.11 -6.89
CA LEU A 280 2.74 21.06 -7.63
C LEU A 280 3.59 20.37 -8.70
N LYS A 281 4.77 20.91 -9.00
CA LYS A 281 5.71 20.30 -9.93
C LYS A 281 6.38 19.10 -9.24
N ASP A 282 6.52 17.98 -9.95
CA ASP A 282 7.37 16.89 -9.47
C ASP A 282 8.81 17.42 -9.36
N HIS A 283 9.28 17.57 -8.14
CA HIS A 283 10.64 18.03 -7.90
C HIS A 283 11.62 16.89 -8.00
N ASP A 284 12.66 17.07 -8.80
CA ASP A 284 13.87 16.28 -8.70
C ASP A 284 14.45 16.43 -7.28
N THR A 285 15.18 15.42 -6.82
CA THR A 285 15.82 15.46 -5.50
C THR A 285 16.76 16.66 -5.36
N PHE A 286 17.35 17.09 -6.48
CA PHE A 286 18.26 18.24 -6.58
C PHE A 286 17.77 19.21 -7.64
N VAL A 287 17.89 20.51 -7.36
CA VAL A 287 17.53 21.62 -8.25
C VAL A 287 18.68 22.63 -8.27
N ALA A 288 18.76 23.47 -9.32
CA ALA A 288 19.74 24.55 -9.34
C ALA A 288 19.43 25.58 -8.23
N LEU A 289 20.47 26.14 -7.60
CA LEU A 289 20.29 27.16 -6.54
C LEU A 289 19.43 28.34 -7.02
N ARG A 290 19.51 28.72 -8.28
CA ARG A 290 18.65 29.77 -8.87
C ARG A 290 17.15 29.45 -8.73
N GLU A 291 16.75 28.18 -8.81
CA GLU A 291 15.34 27.78 -8.69
C GLU A 291 14.86 27.92 -7.24
N GLU A 292 15.68 27.49 -6.27
CA GLU A 292 15.43 27.72 -4.84
C GLU A 292 15.34 29.21 -4.50
N LEU A 293 16.24 30.04 -5.06
CA LEU A 293 16.20 31.46 -4.86
C LEU A 293 14.96 32.09 -5.49
N SER A 294 14.56 31.67 -6.68
CA SER A 294 13.34 32.17 -7.35
C SER A 294 12.08 31.87 -6.53
N PHE A 295 11.96 30.65 -6.01
CA PHE A 295 10.86 30.29 -5.11
C PHE A 295 10.87 31.16 -3.85
N THR A 296 12.05 31.32 -3.24
CA THR A 296 12.24 32.14 -2.03
C THR A 296 11.91 33.61 -2.28
N GLU A 297 12.22 34.15 -3.48
CA GLU A 297 11.88 35.50 -3.88
C GLU A 297 10.38 35.75 -3.98
N ASP A 298 9.65 34.83 -4.58
CA ASP A 298 8.19 34.91 -4.64
C ASP A 298 7.57 34.85 -3.24
N TYR A 299 8.06 33.96 -2.38
CA TYR A 299 7.62 33.84 -0.99
C TYR A 299 7.91 35.13 -0.18
N LEU A 300 9.16 35.61 -0.19
CA LEU A 300 9.57 36.83 0.49
C LEU A 300 8.85 38.06 -0.05
N GLY A 301 8.60 38.14 -1.37
CA GLY A 301 7.86 39.23 -1.96
C GLY A 301 6.44 39.36 -1.41
N ILE A 302 5.75 38.23 -1.19
CA ILE A 302 4.44 38.20 -0.54
C ILE A 302 4.56 38.67 0.93
N GLU A 303 5.53 38.13 1.67
CA GLU A 303 5.73 38.46 3.08
C GLU A 303 6.10 39.93 3.30
N VAL A 304 6.93 40.54 2.44
CA VAL A 304 7.25 41.95 2.49
C VAL A 304 6.01 42.82 2.29
N VAL A 305 5.12 42.45 1.38
CA VAL A 305 3.84 43.16 1.20
C VAL A 305 2.94 42.99 2.43
N ARG A 306 2.91 41.81 3.03
CA ARG A 306 2.10 41.51 4.21
C ARG A 306 2.55 42.24 5.47
N PHE A 307 3.84 42.24 5.75
CA PHE A 307 4.40 42.89 6.93
C PHE A 307 4.66 44.38 6.74
N GLY A 308 4.83 44.85 5.51
CA GLY A 308 5.32 46.16 5.14
C GLY A 308 6.84 46.19 5.01
N ALA A 309 7.32 46.99 4.03
CA ALA A 309 8.75 47.12 3.73
C ALA A 309 9.59 47.70 4.87
N GLU A 310 8.95 48.40 5.80
CA GLU A 310 9.61 48.93 7.01
C GLU A 310 9.85 47.79 8.04
N LYS A 311 8.95 46.80 8.10
CA LYS A 311 9.04 45.69 9.08
C LYS A 311 9.88 44.53 8.58
N LEU A 312 9.88 44.26 7.28
CA LEU A 312 10.68 43.15 6.70
C LEU A 312 11.52 43.65 5.54
N ARG A 313 12.85 43.63 5.75
CA ARG A 313 13.83 43.95 4.75
C ARG A 313 14.61 42.72 4.30
N VAL A 314 14.89 42.59 3.02
CA VAL A 314 15.59 41.44 2.46
C VAL A 314 16.86 41.92 1.76
N VAL A 315 17.99 41.32 2.07
CA VAL A 315 19.29 41.58 1.47
C VAL A 315 19.82 40.29 0.84
N LYS A 316 20.29 40.39 -0.40
CA LYS A 316 20.87 39.26 -1.14
C LYS A 316 22.30 39.57 -1.52
N ASP A 317 23.20 38.67 -1.22
CA ASP A 317 24.60 38.72 -1.57
C ASP A 317 25.01 37.34 -2.11
N ILE A 318 24.58 37.08 -3.36
CA ILE A 318 24.67 35.77 -4.03
C ILE A 318 25.82 35.81 -5.04
N ASP A 319 26.77 34.89 -4.87
CA ASP A 319 27.82 34.70 -5.85
C ASP A 319 27.26 34.09 -7.14
N PRO A 320 27.37 34.74 -8.31
CA PRO A 320 26.86 34.22 -9.57
C PRO A 320 27.35 32.84 -9.93
N ALA A 321 28.55 32.44 -9.49
CA ALA A 321 29.10 31.12 -9.73
C ALA A 321 28.32 30.00 -9.02
N THR A 322 27.54 30.34 -7.98
CA THR A 322 26.73 29.34 -7.23
C THR A 322 25.36 29.09 -7.82
N LEU A 323 24.86 29.89 -8.73
CA LEU A 323 23.49 29.84 -9.23
C LEU A 323 23.13 28.54 -9.96
N GLU A 324 24.08 27.96 -10.67
CA GLU A 324 23.91 26.71 -11.42
C GLU A 324 24.28 25.48 -10.62
N MET A 325 24.73 25.62 -9.37
CA MET A 325 25.06 24.51 -8.49
C MET A 325 23.80 23.80 -8.02
N LEU A 326 23.83 22.47 -7.99
CA LEU A 326 22.73 21.65 -7.54
C LEU A 326 22.64 21.63 -6.02
N VAL A 327 21.47 21.92 -5.50
CA VAL A 327 21.11 21.86 -4.08
C VAL A 327 19.90 20.95 -3.89
N PRO A 328 19.72 20.35 -2.72
CA PRO A 328 18.49 19.63 -2.41
C PRO A 328 17.28 20.56 -2.55
N SER A 329 16.23 20.11 -3.23
CA SER A 329 15.00 20.90 -3.40
C SER A 329 14.42 21.31 -2.03
N MET A 330 13.78 22.46 -1.92
CA MET A 330 13.20 23.01 -0.68
C MET A 330 14.22 23.15 0.47
N LEU A 331 15.46 23.52 0.16
CA LEU A 331 16.52 23.73 1.13
C LEU A 331 16.38 25.08 1.85
N LEU A 332 16.13 26.15 1.11
CA LEU A 332 16.09 27.52 1.63
C LEU A 332 14.76 27.86 2.31
N GLN A 333 13.65 27.34 1.80
CA GLN A 333 12.32 27.67 2.30
C GLN A 333 12.15 27.50 3.81
N PRO A 334 12.49 26.33 4.44
CA PRO A 334 12.33 26.14 5.88
C PRO A 334 13.17 27.12 6.72
N LEU A 335 14.33 27.54 6.20
CA LEU A 335 15.21 28.48 6.89
C LEU A 335 14.61 29.89 6.87
N ILE A 336 14.10 30.31 5.73
CA ILE A 336 13.43 31.61 5.57
C ILE A 336 12.13 31.68 6.37
N GLU A 337 11.31 30.64 6.33
CA GLU A 337 10.08 30.55 7.15
C GLU A 337 10.40 30.67 8.64
N ASN A 338 11.46 30.01 9.12
CA ASN A 338 11.90 30.10 10.50
C ASN A 338 12.37 31.52 10.86
N SER A 339 13.17 32.15 10.00
CA SER A 339 13.65 33.53 10.19
C SER A 339 12.49 34.53 10.29
N ILE A 340 11.49 34.40 9.43
CA ILE A 340 10.30 35.26 9.48
C ILE A 340 9.50 34.98 10.76
N LYS A 341 9.05 33.75 10.96
CA LYS A 341 8.08 33.37 12.00
C LYS A 341 8.65 33.52 13.42
N HIS A 342 9.91 33.13 13.60
CA HIS A 342 10.54 33.08 14.91
C HIS A 342 11.52 34.23 15.16
N GLY A 343 12.09 34.82 14.10
CA GLY A 343 13.02 35.92 14.21
C GLY A 343 12.34 37.28 14.13
N ILE A 344 11.65 37.57 13.01
CA ILE A 344 11.18 38.92 12.66
C ILE A 344 9.75 39.21 13.14
N GLU A 345 8.82 38.26 12.98
CA GLU A 345 7.39 38.46 13.31
C GLU A 345 7.17 38.92 14.76
N PRO A 346 7.85 38.34 15.80
CA PRO A 346 7.72 38.77 17.18
C PRO A 346 8.30 40.15 17.47
N ARG A 347 9.15 40.66 16.61
CA ARG A 347 9.86 41.96 16.80
C ARG A 347 9.05 43.12 16.28
N ILE A 348 8.69 44.07 17.16
CA ILE A 348 7.88 45.22 16.78
C ILE A 348 8.62 46.13 15.78
N SER A 349 9.94 46.32 15.97
CA SER A 349 10.79 47.15 15.10
C SER A 349 11.09 46.52 13.73
N GLY A 350 10.58 45.32 13.50
CA GLY A 350 10.93 44.55 12.30
C GLY A 350 12.38 44.07 12.30
N GLY A 351 12.85 43.67 11.13
CA GLY A 351 14.22 43.18 10.96
C GLY A 351 14.58 42.90 9.50
N THR A 352 15.80 42.39 9.33
CA THR A 352 16.41 42.14 8.01
C THR A 352 16.75 40.66 7.92
N ILE A 353 16.40 40.04 6.79
CA ILE A 353 16.88 38.72 6.40
C ILE A 353 17.96 38.91 5.34
N THR A 354 19.13 38.34 5.59
CA THR A 354 20.25 38.38 4.63
C THR A 354 20.55 36.98 4.15
N MET A 355 20.56 36.79 2.83
CA MET A 355 20.95 35.54 2.18
C MET A 355 22.29 35.73 1.50
N ARG A 356 23.22 34.80 1.74
CA ARG A 356 24.55 34.80 1.12
C ARG A 356 24.85 33.45 0.50
N SER A 357 25.52 33.45 -0.65
CA SER A 357 26.15 32.24 -1.18
C SER A 357 27.57 32.54 -1.61
N ARG A 358 28.47 31.59 -1.43
CA ARG A 358 29.88 31.69 -1.86
C ARG A 358 30.35 30.31 -2.33
N LEU A 359 31.03 30.31 -3.46
CA LEU A 359 31.71 29.13 -3.96
C LEU A 359 33.09 29.04 -3.30
N ARG A 360 33.43 27.84 -2.78
CA ARG A 360 34.77 27.46 -2.31
C ARG A 360 35.32 26.37 -3.22
N GLU A 361 36.59 26.03 -3.08
CA GLU A 361 37.27 25.08 -3.99
C GLU A 361 36.50 23.75 -4.18
N THR A 362 35.98 23.17 -3.12
CA THR A 362 35.28 21.86 -3.14
C THR A 362 33.85 21.90 -2.59
N SER A 363 33.44 23.05 -2.06
CA SER A 363 32.15 23.21 -1.39
C SER A 363 31.47 24.52 -1.76
N MET A 364 30.17 24.55 -1.63
CA MET A 364 29.37 25.76 -1.69
C MET A 364 28.86 26.08 -0.28
N MET A 365 29.09 27.31 0.16
CA MET A 365 28.53 27.85 1.39
C MET A 365 27.26 28.63 1.08
N ILE A 366 26.19 28.34 1.82
CA ILE A 366 24.95 29.10 1.81
C ILE A 366 24.68 29.56 3.24
N GLU A 367 24.36 30.84 3.40
CA GLU A 367 24.07 31.44 4.70
C GLU A 367 22.74 32.19 4.67
N VAL A 368 21.90 31.94 5.67
CA VAL A 368 20.68 32.68 5.94
C VAL A 368 20.81 33.29 7.33
N GLU A 369 20.74 34.61 7.42
CA GLU A 369 20.88 35.37 8.65
C GLU A 369 19.69 36.27 8.86
N ASP A 370 19.10 36.26 10.06
CA ASP A 370 18.14 37.26 10.49
C ASP A 370 18.70 38.05 11.68
N ASP A 371 18.31 39.30 11.80
CA ASP A 371 18.62 40.21 12.92
C ASP A 371 17.46 40.25 13.96
N GLY A 372 16.65 39.18 14.00
CA GLY A 372 15.44 39.04 14.82
C GLY A 372 15.70 38.90 16.31
N VAL A 373 14.71 38.31 17.01
CA VAL A 373 14.78 38.15 18.49
C VAL A 373 15.81 37.10 18.92
N GLY A 374 16.25 36.22 18.03
CA GLY A 374 17.16 35.13 18.37
C GLY A 374 16.56 34.07 19.29
N MET A 375 17.30 32.97 19.54
CA MET A 375 16.91 31.90 20.45
C MET A 375 17.49 32.13 21.84
N GLY A 376 16.71 31.92 22.90
CA GLY A 376 17.16 32.02 24.28
C GLY A 376 18.12 30.89 24.67
N GLU A 377 18.95 31.07 25.72
CA GLU A 377 19.96 30.14 26.20
C GLU A 377 19.44 28.70 26.50
N SER A 378 18.14 28.56 26.82
CA SER A 378 17.51 27.26 27.04
C SER A 378 17.41 26.38 25.79
N SER A 379 17.69 26.94 24.61
CA SER A 379 17.62 26.24 23.30
C SER A 379 18.97 25.72 22.81
N GLN A 380 20.09 26.08 23.48
CA GLN A 380 21.46 25.81 23.02
C GLN A 380 22.22 24.68 23.75
N ALA A 381 21.61 23.95 24.68
CA ALA A 381 22.31 22.91 25.43
C ALA A 381 22.74 21.74 24.54
N PRO A 382 24.05 21.45 24.41
CA PRO A 382 24.55 20.25 23.74
C PRO A 382 24.43 19.07 24.73
N GLY A 383 23.76 18.02 24.34
CA GLY A 383 23.84 16.76 25.08
C GLY A 383 22.53 16.02 25.29
N ASN A 384 22.51 14.80 24.78
CA ASN A 384 21.63 13.68 25.06
C ASN A 384 20.12 13.82 24.78
N GLY A 385 19.72 13.24 23.65
CA GLY A 385 18.57 12.32 23.52
C GLY A 385 17.16 12.78 23.87
N GLY A 386 16.91 14.05 24.16
CA GLY A 386 15.59 14.55 24.54
C GLY A 386 15.06 15.60 23.55
N VAL A 387 14.02 15.28 22.80
CA VAL A 387 13.31 16.23 21.92
C VAL A 387 12.72 17.36 22.77
N ARG A 388 13.39 18.53 22.82
CA ARG A 388 12.83 19.74 23.42
C ARG A 388 11.97 20.48 22.39
N LYS A 389 10.70 20.75 22.77
CA LYS A 389 9.75 21.61 22.08
C LYS A 389 10.37 23.01 21.90
N GLY A 390 10.82 23.37 20.68
CA GLY A 390 11.29 24.73 20.41
C GLY A 390 12.25 24.92 19.23
N THR A 391 13.06 23.96 18.85
CA THR A 391 13.80 24.04 17.59
C THR A 391 12.86 23.61 16.49
N GLY A 392 12.45 24.56 15.63
CA GLY A 392 11.43 24.35 14.63
C GLY A 392 11.69 23.08 13.82
N ILE A 393 10.66 22.26 13.66
CA ILE A 393 10.66 21.01 12.90
C ILE A 393 11.37 21.18 11.53
N GLY A 394 11.29 22.39 10.94
CA GLY A 394 11.92 22.70 9.67
C GLY A 394 13.46 22.63 9.67
N MET A 395 14.15 23.18 10.67
CA MET A 395 15.64 23.14 10.73
C MET A 395 16.14 21.73 11.00
N LYS A 396 15.44 20.96 11.83
CA LYS A 396 15.76 19.56 12.08
C LYS A 396 15.65 18.74 10.79
N ASN A 397 14.57 18.91 10.05
CA ASN A 397 14.36 18.22 8.78
C ASN A 397 15.45 18.54 7.74
N VAL A 398 15.88 19.82 7.66
CA VAL A 398 16.97 20.22 6.75
C VAL A 398 18.26 19.52 7.15
N ARG A 399 18.61 19.51 8.44
CA ARG A 399 19.81 18.83 8.95
C ARG A 399 19.79 17.32 8.64
N GLU A 400 18.73 16.62 9.03
CA GLU A 400 18.57 15.19 8.78
C GLU A 400 18.65 14.85 7.29
N ARG A 401 18.06 15.71 6.45
CA ARG A 401 18.11 15.55 5.00
C ARG A 401 19.52 15.69 4.44
N LEU A 402 20.28 16.68 4.90
CA LEU A 402 21.69 16.87 4.51
C LEU A 402 22.56 15.71 4.96
N GLU A 403 22.35 15.18 6.18
CA GLU A 403 23.04 14.01 6.69
C GLU A 403 22.76 12.76 5.85
N VAL A 404 21.50 12.56 5.39
CA VAL A 404 21.14 11.42 4.53
C VAL A 404 21.74 11.56 3.14
N LEU A 405 21.78 12.77 2.56
CA LEU A 405 22.23 12.98 1.17
C LEU A 405 23.75 13.07 1.04
N TYR A 406 24.44 13.64 2.00
CA TYR A 406 25.87 13.95 1.91
C TYR A 406 26.72 13.35 3.02
N GLY A 407 26.09 12.74 4.05
CA GLY A 407 26.82 12.21 5.21
C GLY A 407 27.67 13.26 5.90
N GLU A 408 28.94 12.95 6.18
CA GLU A 408 29.91 13.84 6.84
C GLU A 408 30.46 14.95 5.91
N ALA A 409 30.15 14.90 4.61
CA ALA A 409 30.62 15.90 3.65
C ALA A 409 29.84 17.23 3.71
N ALA A 410 28.65 17.24 4.33
CA ALA A 410 27.89 18.45 4.56
C ALA A 410 28.03 18.94 6.01
N ARG A 411 28.03 20.26 6.18
CA ARG A 411 28.00 20.91 7.50
C ARG A 411 26.74 21.76 7.63
N PHE A 412 26.14 21.74 8.82
CA PHE A 412 24.96 22.52 9.17
C PHE A 412 25.17 23.18 10.54
N ASP A 413 25.50 24.46 10.55
CA ASP A 413 25.78 25.22 11.75
C ASP A 413 24.71 26.28 12.00
N VAL A 414 24.29 26.43 13.26
CA VAL A 414 23.32 27.42 13.70
C VAL A 414 23.92 28.24 14.83
N MET A 415 24.08 29.52 14.60
CA MET A 415 24.48 30.49 15.62
C MET A 415 23.32 31.43 15.91
N SER A 416 22.85 31.45 17.14
CA SER A 416 21.77 32.36 17.57
C SER A 416 22.13 32.99 18.91
N ARG A 417 21.78 34.27 19.05
CA ARG A 417 21.98 35.04 20.29
C ARG A 417 20.70 35.83 20.58
N PRO A 418 20.21 35.81 21.83
CA PRO A 418 19.05 36.63 22.22
C PRO A 418 19.24 38.08 21.86
N GLY A 419 18.26 38.64 21.18
CA GLY A 419 18.23 40.03 20.73
C GLY A 419 19.20 40.38 19.55
N ARG A 420 19.96 39.42 19.04
CA ARG A 420 20.89 39.60 17.92
C ARG A 420 20.59 38.75 16.69
N GLY A 421 19.48 37.96 16.74
CA GLY A 421 19.04 37.15 15.61
C GLY A 421 19.68 35.77 15.52
N THR A 422 19.50 35.15 14.38
CA THR A 422 19.97 33.80 14.08
C THR A 422 20.67 33.76 12.73
N ARG A 423 21.78 33.03 12.69
CA ARG A 423 22.53 32.73 11.45
C ARG A 423 22.60 31.22 11.28
N VAL A 424 22.15 30.74 10.12
CA VAL A 424 22.25 29.36 9.68
C VAL A 424 23.25 29.30 8.53
N THR A 425 24.28 28.47 8.67
CA THR A 425 25.32 28.27 7.65
C THR A 425 25.27 26.82 7.18
N LEU A 426 25.16 26.64 5.89
CA LEU A 426 25.19 25.36 5.19
C LEU A 426 26.48 25.30 4.37
N GLU A 427 27.21 24.20 4.49
CA GLU A 427 28.34 23.92 3.60
C GLU A 427 28.10 22.56 2.97
N ILE A 428 27.93 22.52 1.64
CA ILE A 428 27.60 21.33 0.86
C ILE A 428 28.62 21.12 -0.27
N PRO A 429 28.92 19.86 -0.64
CA PRO A 429 29.80 19.57 -1.76
C PRO A 429 29.26 20.15 -3.07
N VAL A 430 30.14 20.63 -3.93
CA VAL A 430 29.77 21.15 -5.25
C VAL A 430 29.29 20.01 -6.14
N MET A 431 28.07 20.12 -6.63
CA MET A 431 27.50 19.26 -7.66
C MET A 431 27.12 20.13 -8.86
N LEU A 432 27.68 19.84 -10.02
CA LEU A 432 27.35 20.54 -11.27
C LEU A 432 26.15 19.85 -11.95
N ASN A 433 25.29 20.67 -12.55
CA ASN A 433 24.26 20.17 -13.45
C ASN A 433 24.93 19.77 -14.78
N GLU A 434 24.93 18.49 -15.14
CA GLU A 434 25.53 17.98 -16.39
C GLU A 434 24.98 18.66 -17.67
N ASN A 435 23.87 19.37 -17.58
CA ASN A 435 23.24 20.13 -18.68
C ASN A 435 23.69 21.60 -18.78
N SER A 436 24.58 22.10 -17.93
CA SER A 436 25.10 23.44 -18.02
C SER A 436 26.42 23.45 -18.80
N ASP A 437 26.54 24.38 -19.71
CA ASP A 437 27.56 24.68 -20.74
C ASP A 437 28.99 24.19 -20.39
N PRO A 438 29.73 23.53 -21.32
CA PRO A 438 31.01 22.87 -21.06
C PRO A 438 32.19 23.83 -20.74
N MET A 439 31.98 25.12 -20.58
CA MET A 439 33.06 26.09 -20.36
C MET A 439 33.49 26.23 -18.88
N LEU A 440 32.85 25.59 -17.91
CA LEU A 440 33.20 25.62 -16.48
C LEU A 440 33.68 24.26 -15.94
N ALA A 441 33.88 23.26 -16.79
CA ALA A 441 34.34 21.94 -16.41
C ALA A 441 35.88 21.89 -16.30
N ALA A 442 36.43 22.49 -15.25
CA ALA A 442 37.77 22.18 -14.80
C ALA A 442 37.72 21.33 -13.54
N THR A 443 37.94 20.03 -13.72
CA THR A 443 38.21 18.96 -12.77
C THR A 443 37.00 18.27 -12.10
N PRO A 444 36.66 17.01 -12.48
CA PRO A 444 35.63 16.24 -11.80
C PRO A 444 36.20 15.54 -10.58
N VAL A 445 35.65 15.80 -9.42
CA VAL A 445 35.81 14.90 -8.27
C VAL A 445 34.87 13.70 -8.49
N ARG A 446 35.44 12.57 -8.85
CA ARG A 446 34.77 11.28 -8.94
C ARG A 446 34.23 10.89 -7.56
N ALA A 447 32.91 10.81 -7.44
CA ALA A 447 32.27 10.14 -6.31
C ALA A 447 32.72 8.68 -6.29
N ALA A 448 33.34 8.25 -5.21
CA ALA A 448 33.73 6.87 -4.98
C ALA A 448 32.46 6.02 -4.79
N ALA A 449 32.02 5.40 -5.89
CA ALA A 449 31.05 4.31 -5.82
C ALA A 449 31.77 3.09 -5.23
N THR A 450 31.52 2.79 -3.95
CA THR A 450 31.93 1.54 -3.33
C THR A 450 31.09 0.41 -3.94
N GLY A 451 31.67 -0.24 -4.96
CA GLY A 451 31.24 -1.52 -5.45
C GLY A 451 31.51 -2.59 -4.40
N GLY A 452 30.48 -3.16 -3.85
CA GLY A 452 30.50 -4.40 -3.08
C GLY A 452 30.04 -5.54 -3.96
N GLY A 453 30.91 -6.02 -4.83
CA GLY A 453 30.74 -7.31 -5.48
C GLY A 453 31.42 -8.39 -4.64
N GLY A 454 30.83 -9.59 -4.61
CA GLY A 454 31.63 -10.71 -4.28
C GLY A 454 30.96 -11.85 -3.54
N ARG A 455 30.67 -12.90 -4.31
CA ARG A 455 30.56 -14.33 -4.00
C ARG A 455 29.30 -14.86 -3.35
#